data_47746b3a13e6e019e9d3f1aa1161a929
#
_entry.id   47746b3a13e6e019e9d3f1aa1161a929
#
_cell.length_a   1.000
_cell.length_b   1.000
_cell.length_c   1.000
_cell.angle_alpha   90.00
_cell.angle_beta   90.00
_cell.angle_gamma   90.00
#
_symmetry.space_group_name_H-M   'P 1'
#
loop_
_entity.id
_entity.type
_entity.pdbx_description
1 polymer ?
#
loop_
_entity_poly.entity_id
_entity_poly.type
_entity_poly.pdbx_seq_one_letter_code
_entity_poly.pdbx_strand_id
1 'polypeptide(L)'
;LSYLSPEQTGRMNRSVDFRSDFYSLGITLYQLLTGRLPFNSEDNLDLIYQHLTHTPAPPENINPAVPKALSKITLKLLSKMPEDRYRSASAITTDLNRFLELVDENPDIELDFDVALDDISEQLSIPEQLLERDTHLTQLLTTLDRAAKGKSGSIICIGETGTGKSSLIRELEREVITRGGFLAKGI
;
A
#
# COMPACT_ATOMS: atom_id res chain seq x y z
N LEU A 1 -11.51 4.67 -14.35
CA LEU A 1 -10.48 5.34 -13.55
C LEU A 1 -10.94 5.60 -12.12
N SER A 2 -12.22 5.92 -11.89
CA SER A 2 -12.75 6.33 -10.59
C SER A 2 -12.59 5.32 -9.45
N TYR A 3 -12.33 4.05 -9.74
CA TYR A 3 -12.12 2.97 -8.75
C TYR A 3 -10.67 2.47 -8.74
N LEU A 4 -9.78 3.12 -9.48
CA LEU A 4 -8.38 2.71 -9.62
C LEU A 4 -7.61 3.00 -8.34
N SER A 5 -6.84 2.02 -7.87
CA SER A 5 -5.97 2.25 -6.71
C SER A 5 -4.73 3.07 -7.09
N PRO A 6 -4.12 3.80 -6.12
CA PRO A 6 -2.94 4.61 -6.37
C PRO A 6 -1.79 3.86 -7.06
N GLU A 7 -1.51 2.62 -6.64
CA GLU A 7 -0.43 1.78 -7.20
C GLU A 7 -0.72 1.30 -8.64
N GLN A 8 -1.99 1.15 -9.02
CA GLN A 8 -2.37 0.79 -10.40
C GLN A 8 -2.18 1.92 -11.40
N THR A 9 -1.97 3.15 -10.94
CA THR A 9 -1.70 4.30 -11.83
C THR A 9 -0.35 4.21 -12.54
N GLY A 10 0.54 3.31 -12.11
CA GLY A 10 1.92 3.20 -12.59
C GLY A 10 2.84 4.36 -12.16
N ARG A 11 2.34 5.28 -11.33
CA ARG A 11 3.08 6.45 -10.84
C ARG A 11 3.67 6.26 -9.44
N MET A 12 3.27 5.20 -8.75
CA MET A 12 3.93 4.72 -7.55
C MET A 12 4.92 3.63 -7.94
N ASN A 13 6.15 3.70 -7.44
CA ASN A 13 7.15 2.63 -7.69
C ASN A 13 6.87 1.42 -6.79
N ARG A 14 5.69 0.80 -6.98
CA ARG A 14 5.19 -0.32 -6.17
C ARG A 14 4.52 -1.36 -7.05
N SER A 15 4.64 -2.62 -6.64
CA SER A 15 3.89 -3.71 -7.26
C SER A 15 2.41 -3.65 -6.87
N VAL A 16 1.55 -3.95 -7.82
CA VAL A 16 0.11 -4.13 -7.59
C VAL A 16 -0.09 -5.49 -6.94
N ASP A 17 -0.85 -5.55 -5.84
CA ASP A 17 -1.26 -6.77 -5.17
C ASP A 17 -2.78 -6.76 -4.86
N PHE A 18 -3.28 -7.77 -4.16
CA PHE A 18 -4.69 -7.93 -3.81
C PHE A 18 -5.28 -6.75 -3.01
N ARG A 19 -4.46 -5.96 -2.31
CA ARG A 19 -4.92 -4.78 -1.56
C ARG A 19 -5.40 -3.64 -2.46
N SER A 20 -5.11 -3.72 -3.76
CA SER A 20 -5.71 -2.84 -4.77
C SER A 20 -7.23 -3.04 -4.87
N ASP A 21 -7.70 -4.28 -4.72
CA ASP A 21 -9.13 -4.59 -4.71
C ASP A 21 -9.81 -4.03 -3.44
N PHE A 22 -9.10 -4.00 -2.31
CA PHE A 22 -9.59 -3.38 -1.08
C PHE A 22 -9.79 -1.87 -1.24
N TYR A 23 -8.91 -1.20 -1.99
CA TYR A 23 -9.11 0.21 -2.32
C TYR A 23 -10.36 0.41 -3.20
N SER A 24 -10.55 -0.41 -4.22
CA SER A 24 -11.73 -0.37 -5.08
C SER A 24 -13.02 -0.65 -4.30
N LEU A 25 -12.97 -1.58 -3.33
CA LEU A 25 -14.07 -1.82 -2.37
C LEU A 25 -14.33 -0.57 -1.53
N GLY A 26 -13.29 0.10 -1.05
CA GLY A 26 -13.41 1.37 -0.31
C GLY A 26 -14.10 2.46 -1.11
N ILE A 27 -13.78 2.61 -2.40
CA ILE A 27 -14.50 3.55 -3.31
C ILE A 27 -15.97 3.18 -3.41
N THR A 28 -16.27 1.88 -3.57
CA THR A 28 -17.65 1.38 -3.69
C THR A 28 -18.46 1.64 -2.42
N LEU A 29 -17.90 1.32 -1.25
CA LEU A 29 -18.53 1.59 0.05
C LEU A 29 -18.75 3.10 0.25
N TYR A 30 -17.76 3.92 -0.07
CA TYR A 30 -17.89 5.36 0.01
C TYR A 30 -19.07 5.88 -0.81
N GLN A 31 -19.17 5.40 -2.05
CA GLN A 31 -20.28 5.78 -2.95
C GLN A 31 -21.63 5.30 -2.43
N LEU A 32 -21.72 4.09 -1.90
CA LEU A 32 -22.95 3.55 -1.31
C LEU A 32 -23.39 4.38 -0.08
N LEU A 33 -22.47 4.78 0.77
CA LEU A 33 -22.73 5.51 2.01
C LEU A 33 -23.08 6.98 1.77
N THR A 34 -22.47 7.61 0.76
CA THR A 34 -22.55 9.07 0.54
C THR A 34 -23.33 9.47 -0.71
N GLY A 35 -23.66 8.51 -1.60
CA GLY A 35 -24.29 8.76 -2.90
C GLY A 35 -23.36 9.38 -3.95
N ARG A 36 -22.06 9.58 -3.64
CA ARG A 36 -21.07 10.18 -4.55
C ARG A 36 -19.69 9.56 -4.43
N LEU A 37 -18.89 9.69 -5.47
CA LEU A 37 -17.50 9.25 -5.45
C LEU A 37 -16.65 10.14 -4.53
N PRO A 38 -15.60 9.59 -3.88
CA PRO A 38 -14.70 10.37 -3.03
C PRO A 38 -13.86 11.36 -3.83
N PHE A 39 -13.56 11.03 -5.08
CA PHE A 39 -12.80 11.85 -6.02
C PHE A 39 -13.58 11.93 -7.33
N ASN A 40 -13.63 13.12 -7.91
CA ASN A 40 -14.31 13.36 -9.18
C ASN A 40 -13.62 14.48 -9.94
N SER A 41 -13.31 14.24 -11.21
CA SER A 41 -12.78 15.21 -12.15
C SER A 41 -13.14 14.79 -13.57
N GLU A 42 -13.36 15.76 -14.45
CA GLU A 42 -13.51 15.53 -15.89
C GLU A 42 -12.17 15.25 -16.57
N ASP A 43 -11.07 15.73 -15.97
CA ASP A 43 -9.70 15.44 -16.42
C ASP A 43 -9.18 14.16 -15.76
N ASN A 44 -8.81 13.20 -16.59
CA ASN A 44 -8.23 11.92 -16.16
C ASN A 44 -6.93 12.07 -15.38
N LEU A 45 -6.10 13.06 -15.71
CA LEU A 45 -4.83 13.29 -15.01
C LEU A 45 -5.07 13.88 -13.62
N ASP A 46 -6.00 14.81 -13.50
CA ASP A 46 -6.42 15.37 -12.22
C ASP A 46 -7.06 14.28 -11.33
N LEU A 47 -7.92 13.42 -11.90
CA LEU A 47 -8.52 12.31 -11.16
C LEU A 47 -7.44 11.35 -10.61
N ILE A 48 -6.44 11.01 -11.42
CA ILE A 48 -5.29 10.20 -11.00
C ILE A 48 -4.52 10.92 -9.87
N TYR A 49 -4.29 12.22 -10.00
CA TYR A 49 -3.62 13.02 -8.99
C TYR A 49 -4.39 13.01 -7.66
N GLN A 50 -5.72 13.14 -7.70
CA GLN A 50 -6.57 13.03 -6.51
C GLN A 50 -6.45 11.67 -5.84
N HIS A 51 -6.46 10.56 -6.60
CA HIS A 51 -6.23 9.21 -6.06
C HIS A 51 -4.87 9.08 -5.36
N LEU A 52 -3.84 9.74 -5.86
CA LEU A 52 -2.49 9.68 -5.30
C LEU A 52 -2.32 10.53 -4.03
N THR A 53 -2.95 11.71 -3.97
CA THR A 53 -2.57 12.76 -3.01
C THR A 53 -3.68 13.21 -2.09
N HIS A 54 -4.95 13.21 -2.53
CA HIS A 54 -6.05 13.78 -1.77
C HIS A 54 -6.63 12.76 -0.76
N THR A 55 -6.80 13.19 0.48
CA THR A 55 -7.55 12.44 1.48
C THR A 55 -9.04 12.68 1.25
N PRO A 56 -9.88 11.63 1.14
CA PRO A 56 -11.32 11.81 0.99
C PRO A 56 -11.93 12.39 2.26
N ALA A 57 -12.99 13.18 2.10
CA ALA A 57 -13.77 13.64 3.24
C ALA A 57 -14.39 12.43 3.96
N PRO A 58 -14.45 12.42 5.31
CA PRO A 58 -15.12 11.35 6.02
C PRO A 58 -16.59 11.20 5.58
N PRO A 59 -17.06 9.96 5.30
CA PRO A 59 -18.44 9.71 4.88
C PRO A 59 -19.51 10.36 5.77
N GLU A 60 -19.34 10.35 7.09
CA GLU A 60 -20.26 10.96 8.06
C GLU A 60 -20.35 12.48 7.91
N ASN A 61 -19.31 13.14 7.40
CA ASN A 61 -19.35 14.59 7.16
C ASN A 61 -20.21 14.95 5.92
N ILE A 62 -20.49 13.95 5.06
CA ILE A 62 -21.29 14.12 3.84
C ILE A 62 -22.72 13.67 4.10
N ASN A 63 -22.86 12.53 4.76
CA ASN A 63 -24.13 11.95 5.16
C ASN A 63 -24.08 11.67 6.68
N PRO A 64 -24.67 12.53 7.51
CA PRO A 64 -24.66 12.36 8.96
C PRO A 64 -25.36 11.09 9.47
N ALA A 65 -26.11 10.39 8.61
CA ALA A 65 -26.69 9.09 8.94
C ALA A 65 -25.70 7.94 8.89
N VAL A 66 -24.47 8.18 8.41
CA VAL A 66 -23.42 7.15 8.33
C VAL A 66 -22.76 7.02 9.69
N PRO A 67 -22.78 5.82 10.30
CA PRO A 67 -22.09 5.55 11.55
C PRO A 67 -20.57 5.74 11.42
N LYS A 68 -19.93 6.29 12.46
CA LYS A 68 -18.49 6.55 12.49
C LYS A 68 -17.65 5.29 12.23
N ALA A 69 -18.08 4.14 12.73
CA ALA A 69 -17.39 2.87 12.50
C ALA A 69 -17.31 2.52 11.00
N LEU A 70 -18.43 2.64 10.25
CA LEU A 70 -18.42 2.40 8.80
C LEU A 70 -17.57 3.42 8.05
N SER A 71 -17.56 4.66 8.50
CA SER A 71 -16.69 5.70 7.97
C SER A 71 -15.22 5.34 8.16
N LYS A 72 -14.81 4.92 9.36
CA LYS A 72 -13.44 4.48 9.66
C LYS A 72 -13.01 3.28 8.81
N ILE A 73 -13.87 2.26 8.68
CA ILE A 73 -13.62 1.09 7.81
C ILE A 73 -13.38 1.56 6.37
N THR A 74 -14.26 2.43 5.85
CA THR A 74 -14.17 2.94 4.49
C THR A 74 -12.89 3.76 4.27
N LEU A 75 -12.55 4.65 5.19
CA LEU A 75 -11.34 5.47 5.10
C LEU A 75 -10.06 4.63 5.19
N LYS A 76 -10.07 3.57 6.01
CA LYS A 76 -8.94 2.64 6.10
C LYS A 76 -8.72 1.90 4.78
N LEU A 77 -9.78 1.45 4.12
CA LEU A 77 -9.70 0.86 2.77
C LEU A 77 -9.14 1.86 1.74
N LEU A 78 -9.48 3.15 1.86
CA LEU A 78 -9.04 4.23 1.00
C LEU A 78 -7.66 4.81 1.33
N SER A 79 -6.92 4.21 2.26
CA SER A 79 -5.55 4.61 2.56
C SER A 79 -4.69 4.56 1.30
N LYS A 80 -3.83 5.59 1.13
CA LYS A 80 -3.03 5.72 -0.09
C LYS A 80 -1.99 4.62 -0.21
N MET A 81 -1.33 4.33 0.89
CA MET A 81 -0.33 3.28 0.95
C MET A 81 -1.02 1.92 1.19
N PRO A 82 -0.73 0.88 0.40
CA PRO A 82 -1.31 -0.44 0.60
C PRO A 82 -1.05 -1.01 2.01
N GLU A 83 0.07 -0.64 2.63
CA GLU A 83 0.44 -1.08 3.98
C GLU A 83 -0.45 -0.51 5.08
N ASP A 84 -1.09 0.63 4.82
CA ASP A 84 -2.00 1.31 5.76
C ASP A 84 -3.44 0.80 5.61
N ARG A 85 -3.74 0.02 4.57
CA ARG A 85 -5.04 -0.66 4.37
C ARG A 85 -5.13 -1.90 5.25
N TYR A 86 -6.23 -2.62 5.13
CA TYR A 86 -6.35 -3.97 5.70
C TYR A 86 -5.35 -4.93 5.03
N ARG A 87 -4.82 -5.86 5.82
CA ARG A 87 -3.85 -6.89 5.38
C ARG A 87 -4.53 -8.16 4.90
N SER A 88 -5.80 -8.36 5.29
CA SER A 88 -6.57 -9.54 4.94
C SER A 88 -8.05 -9.20 4.72
N ALA A 89 -8.74 -10.02 3.94
CA ALA A 89 -10.19 -9.93 3.78
C ALA A 89 -10.93 -10.35 5.06
N SER A 90 -10.35 -11.27 5.84
CA SER A 90 -10.91 -11.70 7.12
C SER A 90 -10.99 -10.54 8.10
N ALA A 91 -9.98 -9.68 8.18
CA ALA A 91 -10.02 -8.51 9.05
C ALA A 91 -11.13 -7.51 8.66
N ILE A 92 -11.37 -7.30 7.36
CA ILE A 92 -12.50 -6.50 6.88
C ILE A 92 -13.83 -7.13 7.33
N THR A 93 -13.96 -8.44 7.15
CA THR A 93 -15.16 -9.21 7.54
C THR A 93 -15.39 -9.13 9.05
N THR A 94 -14.34 -9.25 9.86
CA THR A 94 -14.41 -9.14 11.32
C THR A 94 -14.95 -7.78 11.75
N ASP A 95 -14.41 -6.69 11.19
CA ASP A 95 -14.88 -5.34 11.55
C ASP A 95 -16.34 -5.09 11.09
N LEU A 96 -16.72 -5.59 9.91
CA LEU A 96 -18.10 -5.48 9.42
C LEU A 96 -19.08 -6.32 10.26
N ASN A 97 -18.72 -7.53 10.66
CA ASN A 97 -19.54 -8.35 11.53
C ASN A 97 -19.68 -7.71 12.92
N ARG A 98 -18.60 -7.21 13.50
CA ARG A 98 -18.63 -6.45 14.75
C ARG A 98 -19.57 -5.25 14.66
N PHE A 99 -19.53 -4.53 13.54
CA PHE A 99 -20.47 -3.44 13.30
C PHE A 99 -21.92 -3.93 13.30
N LEU A 100 -22.23 -5.03 12.61
CA LEU A 100 -23.60 -5.59 12.54
C LEU A 100 -24.09 -6.05 13.92
N GLU A 101 -23.27 -6.75 14.68
CA GLU A 101 -23.60 -7.19 16.05
C GLU A 101 -23.95 -6.00 16.95
N LEU A 102 -23.15 -4.93 16.91
CA LEU A 102 -23.39 -3.73 17.72
C LEU A 102 -24.68 -2.98 17.31
N VAL A 103 -25.00 -2.97 15.99
CA VAL A 103 -26.27 -2.39 15.48
C VAL A 103 -27.46 -3.21 15.98
N ASP A 104 -27.37 -4.53 15.94
CA ASP A 104 -28.45 -5.41 16.36
C ASP A 104 -28.70 -5.33 17.90
N GLU A 105 -27.64 -5.20 18.68
CA GLU A 105 -27.73 -5.09 20.15
C GLU A 105 -28.28 -3.73 20.60
N ASN A 106 -27.93 -2.64 19.92
CA ASN A 106 -28.35 -1.30 20.34
C ASN A 106 -28.37 -0.29 19.17
N PRO A 107 -29.51 -0.15 18.47
CA PRO A 107 -29.64 0.70 17.28
C PRO A 107 -29.37 2.19 17.53
N ASP A 108 -29.50 2.66 18.77
CA ASP A 108 -29.39 4.08 19.15
C ASP A 108 -28.00 4.47 19.67
N ILE A 109 -27.04 3.53 19.72
CA ILE A 109 -25.68 3.82 20.17
C ILE A 109 -24.89 4.54 19.07
N GLU A 110 -24.10 5.54 19.45
CA GLU A 110 -23.06 6.09 18.59
C GLU A 110 -22.01 5.01 18.31
N LEU A 111 -22.15 4.33 17.14
CA LEU A 111 -21.29 3.23 16.75
C LEU A 111 -19.92 3.77 16.34
N ASP A 112 -19.01 3.76 17.29
CA ASP A 112 -17.59 4.08 17.10
C ASP A 112 -16.73 3.01 17.76
N PHE A 113 -15.75 2.48 17.02
CA PHE A 113 -14.75 1.56 17.53
C PHE A 113 -13.44 1.65 16.72
N ASP A 114 -12.36 1.15 17.28
CA ASP A 114 -11.09 1.05 16.58
C ASP A 114 -11.11 -0.11 15.61
N VAL A 115 -10.78 0.17 14.35
CA VAL A 115 -10.81 -0.79 13.25
C VAL A 115 -9.48 -1.50 13.09
N ALA A 116 -9.50 -2.70 12.53
CA ALA A 116 -8.34 -3.53 12.20
C ALA A 116 -7.46 -3.90 13.42
N LEU A 117 -8.07 -4.09 14.59
CA LEU A 117 -7.34 -4.52 15.79
C LEU A 117 -6.75 -5.93 15.63
N ASP A 118 -7.46 -6.82 14.93
CA ASP A 118 -7.06 -8.21 14.68
C ASP A 118 -6.55 -8.43 13.24
N ASP A 119 -6.05 -7.37 12.60
CA ASP A 119 -5.58 -7.42 11.21
C ASP A 119 -4.22 -8.11 11.10
N ILE A 120 -4.22 -9.41 11.23
CA ILE A 120 -3.05 -10.27 11.07
C ILE A 120 -2.92 -10.65 9.60
N SER A 121 -1.73 -10.46 9.02
CA SER A 121 -1.45 -10.92 7.66
C SER A 121 -1.55 -12.44 7.60
N GLU A 122 -2.50 -12.98 6.82
CA GLU A 122 -2.61 -14.41 6.54
C GLU A 122 -1.51 -14.89 5.58
N GLN A 123 -0.84 -13.97 4.92
CA GLN A 123 0.30 -14.29 4.07
C GLN A 123 1.59 -14.22 4.86
N LEU A 124 2.40 -15.26 4.73
CA LEU A 124 3.79 -15.24 5.18
C LEU A 124 4.52 -14.16 4.38
N SER A 125 4.54 -12.93 4.88
CA SER A 125 5.39 -11.90 4.31
C SER A 125 6.82 -12.21 4.72
N ILE A 126 7.59 -12.73 3.78
CA ILE A 126 9.05 -12.77 3.94
C ILE A 126 9.48 -11.29 3.99
N PRO A 127 10.05 -10.82 5.10
CA PRO A 127 10.52 -9.44 5.17
C PRO A 127 11.43 -9.16 3.98
N GLU A 128 11.17 -8.08 3.24
CA GLU A 128 12.08 -7.64 2.16
C GLU A 128 13.45 -7.20 2.72
N GLN A 129 13.56 -7.07 4.04
CA GLN A 129 14.83 -6.77 4.70
C GLN A 129 15.75 -7.99 4.64
N LEU A 130 16.93 -7.77 4.11
CA LEU A 130 18.01 -8.74 4.08
C LEU A 130 18.52 -8.98 5.51
N LEU A 131 17.99 -10.02 6.18
CA LEU A 131 18.49 -10.43 7.48
C LEU A 131 19.94 -10.94 7.34
N GLU A 132 20.84 -10.47 8.22
CA GLU A 132 22.25 -10.91 8.35
C GLU A 132 23.10 -10.71 7.06
N ARG A 133 22.77 -9.75 6.21
CA ARG A 133 23.50 -9.47 4.96
C ARG A 133 24.17 -8.09 4.90
N ASP A 134 24.26 -7.40 6.02
CA ASP A 134 24.81 -6.04 6.11
C ASP A 134 26.23 -5.95 5.56
N THR A 135 27.05 -6.96 5.78
CA THR A 135 28.44 -7.01 5.25
C THR A 135 28.46 -7.05 3.73
N HIS A 136 27.59 -7.86 3.09
CA HIS A 136 27.54 -7.98 1.65
C HIS A 136 26.94 -6.71 1.02
N LEU A 137 25.91 -6.13 1.64
CA LEU A 137 25.33 -4.86 1.22
C LEU A 137 26.35 -3.73 1.28
N THR A 138 27.13 -3.65 2.38
CA THR A 138 28.20 -2.66 2.54
C THR A 138 29.27 -2.78 1.46
N GLN A 139 29.65 -4.00 1.04
CA GLN A 139 30.59 -4.23 -0.05
C GLN A 139 30.02 -3.73 -1.40
N LEU A 140 28.74 -3.99 -1.67
CA LEU A 140 28.05 -3.51 -2.88
C LEU A 140 28.02 -1.98 -2.90
N LEU A 141 27.61 -1.35 -1.81
CA LEU A 141 27.52 0.11 -1.67
C LEU A 141 28.90 0.77 -1.79
N THR A 142 29.94 0.18 -1.21
CA THR A 142 31.31 0.68 -1.37
C THR A 142 31.76 0.66 -2.83
N THR A 143 31.37 -0.37 -3.58
CA THR A 143 31.70 -0.45 -5.01
C THR A 143 30.89 0.57 -5.82
N LEU A 144 29.63 0.78 -5.47
CA LEU A 144 28.79 1.82 -6.06
C LEU A 144 29.36 3.22 -5.80
N ASP A 145 29.86 3.50 -4.58
CA ASP A 145 30.51 4.77 -4.25
C ASP A 145 31.78 5.02 -5.08
N ARG A 146 32.53 3.97 -5.38
CA ARG A 146 33.71 4.06 -6.27
C ARG A 146 33.28 4.34 -7.72
N ALA A 147 32.21 3.69 -8.19
CA ALA A 147 31.66 3.90 -9.53
C ALA A 147 31.12 5.34 -9.68
N ALA A 148 30.44 5.88 -8.69
CA ALA A 148 29.99 7.27 -8.66
C ALA A 148 31.14 8.30 -8.74
N LYS A 149 32.34 7.90 -8.33
CA LYS A 149 33.58 8.70 -8.46
C LYS A 149 34.33 8.44 -9.77
N GLY A 150 33.68 7.84 -10.78
CA GLY A 150 34.24 7.58 -12.11
C GLY A 150 35.18 6.37 -12.20
N LYS A 151 35.19 5.48 -11.20
CA LYS A 151 35.99 4.24 -11.25
C LYS A 151 35.09 3.06 -11.62
N SER A 152 35.35 2.41 -12.75
CA SER A 152 34.63 1.18 -13.10
C SER A 152 34.89 0.07 -12.07
N GLY A 153 33.88 -0.77 -11.87
CA GLY A 153 33.95 -1.93 -10.99
C GLY A 153 32.99 -3.03 -11.46
N SER A 154 33.29 -4.27 -11.15
CA SER A 154 32.42 -5.41 -11.36
C SER A 154 32.24 -6.19 -10.06
N ILE A 155 31.03 -6.71 -9.84
CA ILE A 155 30.68 -7.53 -8.68
C ILE A 155 30.05 -8.81 -9.20
N ILE A 156 30.50 -9.94 -8.67
CA ILE A 156 29.95 -11.26 -8.98
C ILE A 156 29.31 -11.80 -7.69
N CYS A 157 27.99 -12.04 -7.72
CA CYS A 157 27.27 -12.67 -6.62
C CYS A 157 27.16 -14.17 -6.87
N ILE A 158 27.83 -14.98 -6.04
CA ILE A 158 27.84 -16.44 -6.14
C ILE A 158 27.11 -17.02 -4.91
N GLY A 159 26.29 -18.04 -5.14
CA GLY A 159 25.59 -18.75 -4.07
C GLY A 159 24.54 -19.71 -4.63
N GLU A 160 24.03 -20.61 -3.82
CA GLU A 160 22.98 -21.56 -4.17
C GLU A 160 21.65 -20.89 -4.49
N THR A 161 20.74 -21.60 -5.18
CA THR A 161 19.40 -21.13 -5.45
C THR A 161 18.66 -20.88 -4.14
N GLY A 162 17.91 -19.77 -4.05
CA GLY A 162 17.17 -19.41 -2.82
C GLY A 162 17.98 -18.64 -1.77
N THR A 163 19.28 -18.42 -1.94
CA THR A 163 20.13 -17.70 -0.95
C THR A 163 19.94 -16.18 -0.93
N GLY A 164 18.98 -15.61 -1.65
CA GLY A 164 18.67 -14.17 -1.62
C GLY A 164 19.58 -13.29 -2.49
N LYS A 165 20.28 -13.83 -3.50
CA LYS A 165 21.12 -13.05 -4.44
C LYS A 165 20.31 -11.96 -5.15
N SER A 166 19.13 -12.31 -5.66
CA SER A 166 18.24 -11.36 -6.35
C SER A 166 17.73 -10.26 -5.44
N SER A 167 17.49 -10.55 -4.16
CA SER A 167 17.07 -9.55 -3.16
C SER A 167 18.21 -8.57 -2.86
N LEU A 168 19.45 -9.05 -2.80
CA LEU A 168 20.64 -8.22 -2.60
C LEU A 168 20.84 -7.25 -3.79
N ILE A 169 20.64 -7.74 -5.01
CA ILE A 169 20.72 -6.90 -6.21
C ILE A 169 19.59 -5.88 -6.24
N ARG A 170 18.38 -6.24 -5.83
CA ARG A 170 17.24 -5.32 -5.76
C ARG A 170 17.48 -4.17 -4.78
N GLU A 171 18.16 -4.42 -3.66
CA GLU A 171 18.54 -3.37 -2.72
C GLU A 171 19.55 -2.40 -3.33
N LEU A 172 20.54 -2.92 -4.09
CA LEU A 172 21.47 -2.09 -4.86
C LEU A 172 20.75 -1.23 -5.91
N GLU A 173 19.73 -1.77 -6.58
CA GLU A 173 18.92 -1.02 -7.54
C GLU A 173 18.25 0.21 -6.90
N ARG A 174 17.67 0.05 -5.70
CA ARG A 174 17.08 1.17 -4.95
C ARG A 174 18.11 2.28 -4.70
N GLU A 175 19.31 1.92 -4.27
CA GLU A 175 20.38 2.88 -4.01
C GLU A 175 20.88 3.59 -5.28
N VAL A 176 21.01 2.88 -6.41
CA VAL A 176 21.38 3.47 -7.69
C VAL A 176 20.37 4.53 -8.13
N ILE A 177 19.07 4.21 -8.05
CA ILE A 177 17.99 5.13 -8.41
C ILE A 177 17.95 6.34 -7.49
N THR A 178 18.07 6.14 -6.17
CA THR A 178 18.08 7.21 -5.16
C THR A 178 19.21 8.21 -5.40
N ARG A 179 20.35 7.73 -5.93
CA ARG A 179 21.51 8.56 -6.26
C ARG A 179 21.48 9.14 -7.68
N GLY A 180 20.35 9.01 -8.40
CA GLY A 180 20.18 9.53 -9.76
C GLY A 180 20.93 8.75 -10.83
N GLY A 181 21.33 7.51 -10.56
CA GLY A 181 21.97 6.61 -11.50
C GLY A 181 20.98 5.91 -12.43
N PHE A 182 21.49 5.30 -13.51
CA PHE A 182 20.71 4.48 -14.43
C PHE A 182 21.06 3.00 -14.23
N LEU A 183 20.05 2.16 -14.32
CA LEU A 183 20.19 0.71 -14.27
C LEU A 183 19.73 0.09 -15.59
N ALA A 184 20.54 -0.83 -16.14
CA ALA A 184 20.14 -1.66 -17.26
C ALA A 184 20.20 -3.13 -16.84
N LYS A 185 19.13 -3.90 -17.07
CA LYS A 185 19.08 -5.34 -16.86
C LYS A 185 19.19 -6.05 -18.21
N GLY A 186 20.12 -6.99 -18.32
CA GLY A 186 20.16 -7.99 -19.40
C GLY A 186 19.53 -9.29 -18.90
N ILE A 187 18.83 -10.00 -19.78
CA ILE A 187 18.33 -11.36 -19.58
C ILE A 187 19.31 -12.32 -20.23
#